data_2f2f19d75e1d957d54d1c2a78a676475
#
_entry.id   2f2f19d75e1d957d54d1c2a78a676475
#
_cell.length_a   1.000
_cell.length_b   1.000
_cell.length_c   1.000
_cell.angle_alpha   90.00
_cell.angle_beta   90.00
_cell.angle_gamma   90.00
#
_symmetry.space_group_name_H-M   'P 1'
#
loop_
_entity.id
_entity.type
_entity.pdbx_description
1 polymer ?
#
loop_
_entity_poly.entity_id
_entity_poly.type
_entity_poly.pdbx_seq_one_letter_code
_entity_poly.pdbx_strand_id
1 'polypeptide(L)'
;GAKETAAEAEKSVPRRAALTFDDGPNACYTPEVLEILKENEIPATFFLQGQCLAGNEEIVRRMHAEGHLIGNHTFHHVQLTKVSEEEAREEVVKTSNAIYEITGEYPVYIRPPFGEWREGLDLAVTMIPVLWDVDSRDWESQNTASICSEVLPNVKDGSIILMHDGYRATVEALRRIVKELKEEGYTFVTVRELIEE
;
A
#
# COMPACT_ATOMS: atom_id res chain seq x y z
N GLY A 1 10.19 1.30 -41.87
CA GLY A 1 11.14 1.88 -40.89
C GLY A 1 10.47 2.66 -39.78
N ALA A 2 9.66 3.71 -40.06
CA ALA A 2 9.13 4.59 -38.99
C ALA A 2 7.97 4.01 -38.14
N LYS A 3 7.25 3.03 -38.70
CA LYS A 3 6.15 2.36 -37.96
C LYS A 3 6.64 1.26 -37.02
N GLU A 4 7.77 0.62 -37.32
CA GLU A 4 8.39 -0.37 -36.45
C GLU A 4 9.06 0.28 -35.24
N THR A 5 9.70 1.42 -35.44
CA THR A 5 10.33 2.17 -34.32
C THR A 5 9.33 2.75 -33.31
N ALA A 6 8.13 3.17 -33.76
CA ALA A 6 7.07 3.63 -32.87
C ALA A 6 6.45 2.47 -32.07
N ALA A 7 6.23 1.30 -32.67
CA ALA A 7 5.70 0.13 -32.00
C ALA A 7 6.71 -0.49 -31.01
N GLU A 8 8.02 -0.43 -31.33
CA GLU A 8 9.08 -0.83 -30.39
C GLU A 8 9.23 0.16 -29.24
N ALA A 9 9.06 1.45 -29.47
CA ALA A 9 9.07 2.47 -28.44
C ALA A 9 7.84 2.35 -27.50
N GLU A 10 6.64 2.04 -28.01
CA GLU A 10 5.46 1.77 -27.20
C GLU A 10 5.62 0.50 -26.34
N LYS A 11 6.32 -0.53 -26.85
CA LYS A 11 6.64 -1.76 -26.09
C LYS A 11 7.74 -1.54 -25.04
N SER A 12 8.55 -0.49 -25.16
CA SER A 12 9.66 -0.19 -24.24
C SER A 12 9.26 0.70 -23.06
N VAL A 13 8.06 1.31 -23.08
CA VAL A 13 7.56 2.09 -21.92
C VAL A 13 7.08 1.10 -20.86
N PRO A 14 7.75 1.07 -19.68
CA PRO A 14 7.35 0.12 -18.64
C PRO A 14 5.96 0.45 -18.11
N ARG A 15 5.15 -0.59 -17.99
CA ARG A 15 3.89 -0.51 -17.28
C ARG A 15 4.19 -0.44 -15.78
N ARG A 16 3.38 0.32 -15.04
CA ARG A 16 3.61 0.55 -13.62
C ARG A 16 2.49 -0.05 -12.78
N ALA A 17 2.83 -0.57 -11.62
CA ALA A 17 1.89 -1.05 -10.62
C ALA A 17 2.37 -0.68 -9.23
N ALA A 18 1.44 -0.41 -8.32
CA ALA A 18 1.73 -0.10 -6.93
C ALA A 18 1.24 -1.23 -6.02
N LEU A 19 2.19 -1.86 -5.33
CA LEU A 19 1.88 -2.80 -4.25
C LEU A 19 1.52 -2.00 -3.01
N THR A 20 0.37 -2.31 -2.39
CA THR A 20 -0.05 -1.66 -1.15
C THR A 20 -0.43 -2.69 -0.10
N PHE A 21 -0.11 -2.38 1.16
CA PHE A 21 -0.33 -3.26 2.31
C PHE A 21 -1.06 -2.50 3.40
N ASP A 22 -2.22 -3.01 3.81
CA ASP A 22 -3.04 -2.42 4.88
C ASP A 22 -2.89 -3.17 6.19
N ASP A 23 -3.29 -2.51 7.28
CA ASP A 23 -3.46 -3.04 8.64
C ASP A 23 -2.20 -3.22 9.48
N GLY A 24 -1.01 -3.05 8.91
CA GLY A 24 0.22 -3.21 9.67
C GLY A 24 0.60 -1.99 10.56
N PRO A 25 1.80 -2.00 11.12
CA PRO A 25 2.80 -3.06 11.01
C PRO A 25 2.48 -4.30 11.82
N ASN A 26 2.97 -5.44 11.38
CA ASN A 26 2.82 -6.73 12.04
C ASN A 26 4.22 -7.29 12.34
N ALA A 27 4.46 -7.66 13.59
CA ALA A 27 5.79 -8.11 14.02
C ALA A 27 6.25 -9.42 13.34
N CYS A 28 5.30 -10.26 12.92
CA CYS A 28 5.62 -11.55 12.29
C CYS A 28 5.90 -11.42 10.79
N TYR A 29 5.07 -10.72 10.06
CA TYR A 29 5.08 -10.76 8.60
C TYR A 29 5.56 -9.48 7.90
N THR A 30 5.36 -8.31 8.50
CA THR A 30 5.86 -7.07 7.88
C THR A 30 7.37 -7.11 7.62
N PRO A 31 8.21 -7.60 8.55
CA PRO A 31 9.64 -7.74 8.27
C PRO A 31 9.94 -8.66 7.08
N GLU A 32 9.19 -9.73 6.90
CA GLU A 32 9.38 -10.64 5.75
C GLU A 32 8.97 -9.96 4.43
N VAL A 33 7.88 -9.19 4.45
CA VAL A 33 7.46 -8.40 3.28
C VAL A 33 8.55 -7.37 2.92
N LEU A 34 9.08 -6.66 3.90
CA LEU A 34 10.16 -5.69 3.68
C LEU A 34 11.40 -6.36 3.08
N GLU A 35 11.74 -7.56 3.53
CA GLU A 35 12.89 -8.32 2.99
C GLU A 35 12.69 -8.69 1.53
N ILE A 36 11.49 -9.14 1.15
CA ILE A 36 11.17 -9.46 -0.25
C ILE A 36 11.27 -8.21 -1.13
N LEU A 37 10.74 -7.08 -0.67
CA LEU A 37 10.80 -5.83 -1.40
C LEU A 37 12.25 -5.36 -1.58
N LYS A 38 13.06 -5.48 -0.54
CA LYS A 38 14.48 -5.12 -0.56
C LYS A 38 15.28 -6.01 -1.52
N GLU A 39 15.09 -7.31 -1.46
CA GLU A 39 15.74 -8.29 -2.37
C GLU A 39 15.43 -7.99 -3.83
N ASN A 40 14.24 -7.50 -4.12
CA ASN A 40 13.79 -7.16 -5.48
C ASN A 40 14.03 -5.70 -5.85
N GLU A 41 14.57 -4.89 -4.94
CA GLU A 41 14.86 -3.46 -5.13
C GLU A 41 13.62 -2.68 -5.59
N ILE A 42 12.47 -2.94 -4.98
CA ILE A 42 11.20 -2.29 -5.30
C ILE A 42 10.59 -1.60 -4.10
N PRO A 43 9.96 -0.42 -4.29
CA PRO A 43 9.20 0.24 -3.25
C PRO A 43 7.77 -0.29 -3.17
N ALA A 44 7.13 -0.05 -2.04
CA ALA A 44 5.71 -0.29 -1.84
C ALA A 44 5.09 0.82 -0.99
N THR A 45 3.79 0.76 -0.78
CA THR A 45 3.06 1.68 0.07
C THR A 45 2.39 0.89 1.19
N PHE A 46 2.55 1.37 2.43
CA PHE A 46 1.98 0.74 3.62
C PHE A 46 1.02 1.72 4.28
N PHE A 47 -0.24 1.32 4.43
CA PHE A 47 -1.24 2.09 5.15
C PHE A 47 -1.38 1.52 6.57
N LEU A 48 -0.82 2.23 7.55
CA LEU A 48 -0.65 1.74 8.91
C LEU A 48 -1.79 2.14 9.82
N GLN A 49 -2.22 1.20 10.66
CA GLN A 49 -3.13 1.50 11.78
C GLN A 49 -2.34 2.09 12.94
N GLY A 50 -2.84 3.17 13.51
CA GLY A 50 -2.18 3.81 14.65
C GLY A 50 -1.98 2.87 15.84
N GLN A 51 -2.95 2.03 16.14
CA GLN A 51 -2.87 1.07 17.24
C GLN A 51 -1.77 0.01 17.09
N CYS A 52 -1.28 -0.21 15.87
CA CYS A 52 -0.23 -1.19 15.59
C CYS A 52 1.19 -0.63 15.71
N LEU A 53 1.34 0.67 15.91
CA LEU A 53 2.65 1.32 15.93
C LEU A 53 3.41 1.06 17.23
N ALA A 54 2.75 1.11 18.38
CA ALA A 54 3.39 0.91 19.67
C ALA A 54 3.99 -0.51 19.76
N GLY A 55 5.29 -0.56 20.07
CA GLY A 55 6.04 -1.82 20.10
C GLY A 55 6.62 -2.25 18.74
N ASN A 56 6.25 -1.57 17.65
CA ASN A 56 6.71 -1.88 16.29
C ASN A 56 7.43 -0.71 15.62
N GLU A 57 7.91 0.25 16.41
CA GLU A 57 8.54 1.48 15.91
C GLU A 57 9.76 1.20 15.03
N GLU A 58 10.56 0.18 15.38
CA GLU A 58 11.72 -0.19 14.58
C GLU A 58 11.35 -0.71 13.19
N ILE A 59 10.23 -1.43 13.08
CA ILE A 59 9.73 -1.89 11.78
C ILE A 59 9.34 -0.70 10.92
N VAL A 60 8.68 0.30 11.51
CA VAL A 60 8.27 1.52 10.80
C VAL A 60 9.50 2.34 10.38
N ARG A 61 10.51 2.47 11.24
CA ARG A 61 11.77 3.15 10.90
C ARG A 61 12.46 2.46 9.73
N ARG A 62 12.52 1.13 9.75
CA ARG A 62 13.07 0.34 8.64
C ARG A 62 12.29 0.57 7.36
N MET A 63 10.97 0.50 7.44
CA MET A 63 10.07 0.75 6.29
C MET A 63 10.36 2.12 5.65
N HIS A 64 10.44 3.15 6.47
CA HIS A 64 10.75 4.51 6.03
C HIS A 64 12.16 4.62 5.44
N ALA A 65 13.16 4.06 6.12
CA ALA A 65 14.55 4.10 5.68
C ALA A 65 14.81 3.36 4.36
N GLU A 66 14.05 2.30 4.09
CA GLU A 66 14.15 1.51 2.87
C GLU A 66 13.35 2.12 1.70
N GLY A 67 12.77 3.29 1.88
CA GLY A 67 12.17 4.08 0.79
C GLY A 67 10.71 3.77 0.49
N HIS A 68 10.02 3.09 1.39
CA HIS A 68 8.59 2.84 1.22
C HIS A 68 7.76 4.06 1.63
N LEU A 69 6.62 4.22 0.97
CA LEU A 69 5.67 5.27 1.30
C LEU A 69 4.78 4.77 2.45
N ILE A 70 4.63 5.61 3.47
CA ILE A 70 3.80 5.31 4.64
C ILE A 70 2.56 6.20 4.60
N GLY A 71 1.40 5.58 4.66
CA GLY A 71 0.10 6.23 4.70
C GLY A 71 -0.67 5.91 5.98
N ASN A 72 -1.79 6.57 6.14
CA ASN A 72 -2.68 6.49 7.30
C ASN A 72 -3.84 5.54 7.03
N HIS A 73 -4.11 4.63 7.97
CA HIS A 73 -5.26 3.72 7.89
C HIS A 73 -6.17 3.82 9.12
N THR A 74 -6.26 5.01 9.72
CA THR A 74 -6.92 5.33 10.98
C THR A 74 -6.25 4.66 12.19
N PHE A 75 -6.68 5.00 13.40
CA PHE A 75 -6.05 4.46 14.61
C PHE A 75 -6.57 3.05 14.94
N HIS A 76 -7.88 2.88 14.97
CA HIS A 76 -8.55 1.63 15.35
C HIS A 76 -9.29 0.93 14.20
N HIS A 77 -8.99 1.26 12.96
CA HIS A 77 -9.66 0.70 11.78
C HIS A 77 -11.18 0.95 11.80
N VAL A 78 -11.59 2.16 12.15
CA VAL A 78 -13.01 2.53 12.18
C VAL A 78 -13.53 2.88 10.79
N GLN A 79 -14.81 2.65 10.56
CA GLN A 79 -15.49 3.18 9.39
C GLN A 79 -15.83 4.65 9.65
N LEU A 80 -15.11 5.56 8.98
CA LEU A 80 -15.18 7.01 9.24
C LEU A 80 -16.59 7.59 9.06
N THR A 81 -17.41 6.98 8.22
CA THR A 81 -18.78 7.42 7.96
C THR A 81 -19.79 6.98 9.03
N LYS A 82 -19.38 6.06 9.93
CA LYS A 82 -20.26 5.51 10.98
C LYS A 82 -19.93 6.01 12.39
N VAL A 83 -18.90 6.81 12.54
CA VAL A 83 -18.51 7.41 13.82
C VAL A 83 -18.84 8.90 13.81
N SER A 84 -18.75 9.56 14.98
CA SER A 84 -18.94 11.01 15.02
C SER A 84 -17.83 11.73 14.26
N GLU A 85 -18.08 12.96 13.85
CA GLU A 85 -17.09 13.80 13.18
C GLU A 85 -15.84 13.98 14.05
N GLU A 86 -16.03 14.21 15.34
CA GLU A 86 -14.94 14.34 16.31
C GLU A 86 -14.10 13.06 16.40
N GLU A 87 -14.73 11.91 16.52
CA GLU A 87 -14.06 10.61 16.56
C GLU A 87 -13.32 10.32 15.24
N ALA A 88 -13.94 10.60 14.10
CA ALA A 88 -13.31 10.43 12.80
C ALA A 88 -12.04 11.27 12.67
N ARG A 89 -12.10 12.53 13.10
CA ARG A 89 -10.94 13.43 13.10
C ARG A 89 -9.83 12.91 14.01
N GLU A 90 -10.17 12.51 15.24
CA GLU A 90 -9.21 11.98 16.20
C GLU A 90 -8.52 10.72 15.67
N GLU A 91 -9.25 9.80 15.07
CA GLU A 91 -8.71 8.59 14.46
C GLU A 91 -7.64 8.90 13.41
N VAL A 92 -7.88 9.88 12.57
CA VAL A 92 -6.95 10.26 11.50
C VAL A 92 -5.76 11.06 12.05
N VAL A 93 -6.01 12.09 12.83
CA VAL A 93 -4.96 12.99 13.36
C VAL A 93 -4.03 12.27 14.30
N LYS A 94 -4.55 11.46 15.19
CA LYS A 94 -3.75 10.69 16.16
C LYS A 94 -2.79 9.72 15.42
N THR A 95 -3.26 9.08 14.39
CA THR A 95 -2.42 8.18 13.56
C THR A 95 -1.32 8.95 12.84
N SER A 96 -1.66 10.07 12.21
CA SER A 96 -0.67 10.91 11.52
C SER A 96 0.41 11.42 12.48
N ASN A 97 0.02 11.87 13.67
CA ASN A 97 0.97 12.32 14.69
C ASN A 97 1.89 11.19 15.17
N ALA A 98 1.34 10.00 15.37
CA ALA A 98 2.11 8.84 15.81
C ALA A 98 3.14 8.41 14.72
N ILE A 99 2.77 8.44 13.47
CA ILE A 99 3.68 8.17 12.34
C ILE A 99 4.79 9.23 12.29
N TYR A 100 4.44 10.51 12.45
CA TYR A 100 5.41 11.61 12.48
C TYR A 100 6.44 11.44 13.61
N GLU A 101 6.02 11.05 14.80
CA GLU A 101 6.93 10.83 15.92
C GLU A 101 7.99 9.76 15.64
N ILE A 102 7.67 8.78 14.79
CA ILE A 102 8.59 7.70 14.43
C ILE A 102 9.48 8.09 13.25
N THR A 103 8.90 8.70 12.23
CA THR A 103 9.58 8.91 10.91
C THR A 103 10.06 10.32 10.69
N GLY A 104 9.51 11.31 11.41
CA GLY A 104 9.76 12.72 11.15
C GLY A 104 8.96 13.29 9.97
N GLU A 105 8.09 12.51 9.37
CA GLU A 105 7.24 12.94 8.26
C GLU A 105 5.76 12.65 8.54
N TYR A 106 4.89 13.61 8.20
CA TYR A 106 3.46 13.40 8.21
C TYR A 106 3.02 12.65 6.96
N PRO A 107 2.15 11.63 7.10
CA PRO A 107 1.57 10.99 5.92
C PRO A 107 0.68 11.95 5.16
N VAL A 108 0.70 11.86 3.84
CA VAL A 108 -0.13 12.66 2.93
C VAL A 108 -1.34 11.85 2.45
N TYR A 109 -1.16 10.54 2.33
CA TYR A 109 -2.17 9.63 1.80
C TYR A 109 -2.84 8.85 2.90
N ILE A 110 -4.16 8.64 2.76
CA ILE A 110 -4.95 7.84 3.67
C ILE A 110 -5.73 6.80 2.88
N ARG A 111 -5.75 5.57 3.36
CA ARG A 111 -6.72 4.58 2.90
C ARG A 111 -7.80 4.46 3.96
N PRO A 112 -9.02 4.97 3.67
CA PRO A 112 -10.09 4.83 4.65
C PRO A 112 -10.49 3.37 4.77
N PRO A 113 -10.69 2.87 6.00
CA PRO A 113 -11.17 1.50 6.19
C PRO A 113 -12.47 1.25 5.42
N PHE A 114 -12.58 0.06 4.83
CA PHE A 114 -13.72 -0.35 4.00
C PHE A 114 -13.90 0.48 2.71
N GLY A 115 -12.92 1.32 2.35
CA GLY A 115 -13.02 2.22 1.21
C GLY A 115 -13.96 3.40 1.41
N GLU A 116 -14.47 3.60 2.62
CA GLU A 116 -15.49 4.61 2.95
C GLU A 116 -14.85 5.91 3.43
N TRP A 117 -14.67 6.85 2.51
CA TRP A 117 -14.15 8.18 2.83
C TRP A 117 -15.27 9.11 3.33
N ARG A 118 -14.92 9.97 4.26
CA ARG A 118 -15.80 11.01 4.79
C ARG A 118 -15.29 12.38 4.38
N GLU A 119 -16.06 13.07 3.55
CA GLU A 119 -15.75 14.43 3.13
C GLU A 119 -15.96 15.44 4.25
N GLY A 120 -15.26 16.57 4.16
CA GLY A 120 -15.48 17.73 5.04
C GLY A 120 -14.87 17.62 6.43
N LEU A 121 -14.02 16.63 6.69
CA LEU A 121 -13.29 16.57 7.94
C LEU A 121 -12.23 17.68 8.00
N ASP A 122 -12.23 18.45 9.08
CA ASP A 122 -11.17 19.40 9.36
C ASP A 122 -9.99 18.68 10.01
N LEU A 123 -9.02 18.31 9.19
CA LEU A 123 -7.84 17.55 9.62
C LEU A 123 -6.62 18.45 9.87
N ALA A 124 -6.79 19.79 9.80
CA ALA A 124 -5.73 20.79 9.85
C ALA A 124 -4.74 20.70 8.66
N VAL A 125 -4.60 19.54 8.05
CA VAL A 125 -3.82 19.30 6.82
C VAL A 125 -4.66 18.48 5.84
N THR A 126 -4.48 18.74 4.56
CA THR A 126 -5.18 17.97 3.52
C THR A 126 -4.61 16.56 3.43
N MET A 127 -5.48 15.56 3.46
CA MET A 127 -5.11 14.17 3.18
C MET A 127 -5.81 13.69 1.92
N ILE A 128 -5.10 12.88 1.16
CA ILE A 128 -5.58 12.34 -0.13
C ILE A 128 -6.02 10.90 0.08
N PRO A 129 -7.33 10.60 -0.09
CA PRO A 129 -7.79 9.21 0.02
C PRO A 129 -7.34 8.40 -1.19
N VAL A 130 -6.87 7.19 -0.93
CA VAL A 130 -6.38 6.25 -1.94
C VAL A 130 -7.12 4.94 -1.79
N LEU A 131 -7.85 4.56 -2.82
CA LEU A 131 -8.52 3.26 -2.90
C LEU A 131 -7.64 2.27 -3.68
N TRP A 132 -8.24 1.33 -4.37
CA TRP A 132 -7.55 0.28 -5.14
C TRP A 132 -8.40 -0.14 -6.32
N ASP A 133 -7.78 -0.77 -7.30
CA ASP A 133 -8.48 -1.36 -8.45
C ASP A 133 -8.29 -2.89 -8.53
N VAL A 134 -7.27 -3.43 -7.86
CA VAL A 134 -7.04 -4.87 -7.78
C VAL A 134 -7.07 -5.31 -6.30
N ASP A 135 -8.05 -6.12 -5.95
CA ASP A 135 -8.20 -6.69 -4.61
C ASP A 135 -7.67 -8.13 -4.61
N SER A 136 -6.63 -8.39 -3.84
CA SER A 136 -6.05 -9.73 -3.70
C SER A 136 -6.97 -10.70 -2.95
N ARG A 137 -7.91 -10.17 -2.16
CA ARG A 137 -8.81 -10.95 -1.29
C ARG A 137 -8.05 -11.92 -0.38
N ASP A 138 -6.85 -11.52 0.03
CA ASP A 138 -5.93 -12.34 0.82
C ASP A 138 -6.48 -12.66 2.22
N TRP A 139 -7.16 -11.71 2.84
CA TRP A 139 -7.81 -11.87 4.14
C TRP A 139 -8.91 -12.94 4.12
N GLU A 140 -9.59 -13.10 2.98
CA GLU A 140 -10.69 -14.04 2.80
C GLU A 140 -10.19 -15.44 2.49
N SER A 141 -9.36 -15.59 1.48
CA SER A 141 -8.87 -16.90 1.04
C SER A 141 -7.76 -17.46 1.92
N GLN A 142 -6.86 -16.59 2.39
CA GLN A 142 -5.61 -16.97 3.05
C GLN A 142 -4.92 -18.14 2.35
N ASN A 143 -4.94 -18.12 1.02
CA ASN A 143 -4.41 -19.15 0.15
C ASN A 143 -3.57 -18.52 -0.96
N THR A 144 -2.32 -18.92 -1.05
CA THR A 144 -1.33 -18.33 -1.97
C THR A 144 -1.78 -18.41 -3.44
N ALA A 145 -2.28 -19.56 -3.87
CA ALA A 145 -2.73 -19.75 -5.25
C ALA A 145 -3.94 -18.87 -5.57
N SER A 146 -4.88 -18.75 -4.64
CA SER A 146 -6.06 -17.90 -4.80
C SER A 146 -5.69 -16.42 -4.88
N ILE A 147 -4.77 -15.96 -4.04
CA ILE A 147 -4.26 -14.59 -4.05
C ILE A 147 -3.65 -14.28 -5.43
N CYS A 148 -2.79 -15.14 -5.91
CA CYS A 148 -2.16 -14.97 -7.24
C CYS A 148 -3.21 -14.97 -8.36
N SER A 149 -4.23 -15.79 -8.29
CA SER A 149 -5.32 -15.85 -9.27
C SER A 149 -6.19 -14.59 -9.27
N GLU A 150 -6.36 -13.94 -8.13
CA GLU A 150 -7.08 -12.67 -8.04
C GLU A 150 -6.24 -11.50 -8.57
N VAL A 151 -4.93 -11.50 -8.34
CA VAL A 151 -4.05 -10.38 -8.68
C VAL A 151 -3.58 -10.44 -10.14
N LEU A 152 -2.89 -11.51 -10.51
CA LEU A 152 -2.15 -11.56 -11.76
C LEU A 152 -2.97 -11.30 -13.04
N PRO A 153 -4.18 -11.86 -13.20
CA PRO A 153 -4.97 -11.61 -14.42
C PRO A 153 -5.56 -10.19 -14.48
N ASN A 154 -5.61 -9.48 -13.36
CA ASN A 154 -6.34 -8.22 -13.23
C ASN A 154 -5.43 -6.98 -13.19
N VAL A 155 -4.13 -7.16 -13.12
CA VAL A 155 -3.17 -6.04 -13.11
C VAL A 155 -3.04 -5.46 -14.50
N LYS A 156 -3.10 -4.13 -14.58
CA LYS A 156 -2.87 -3.34 -15.78
C LYS A 156 -1.98 -2.15 -15.44
N ASP A 157 -1.53 -1.41 -16.43
CA ASP A 157 -0.74 -0.20 -16.20
C ASP A 157 -1.50 0.79 -15.30
N GLY A 158 -0.86 1.20 -14.21
CA GLY A 158 -1.43 2.10 -13.21
C GLY A 158 -2.22 1.41 -12.10
N SER A 159 -2.26 0.09 -12.05
CA SER A 159 -2.99 -0.65 -11.01
C SER A 159 -2.45 -0.40 -9.62
N ILE A 160 -3.38 -0.25 -8.67
CA ILE A 160 -3.11 -0.21 -7.23
C ILE A 160 -3.63 -1.51 -6.63
N ILE A 161 -2.73 -2.31 -6.09
CA ILE A 161 -3.01 -3.67 -5.62
C ILE A 161 -3.17 -3.66 -4.10
N LEU A 162 -4.34 -4.08 -3.61
CA LEU A 162 -4.63 -4.18 -2.19
C LEU A 162 -4.22 -5.55 -1.64
N MET A 163 -3.34 -5.53 -0.65
CA MET A 163 -2.94 -6.69 0.15
C MET A 163 -2.88 -6.31 1.63
N HIS A 164 -2.75 -7.32 2.46
CA HIS A 164 -2.58 -7.16 3.92
C HIS A 164 -1.35 -7.95 4.36
N ASP A 165 -0.45 -7.31 5.09
CA ASP A 165 0.82 -7.94 5.51
C ASP A 165 0.73 -8.71 6.84
N GLY A 166 -0.46 -9.20 7.15
CA GLY A 166 -0.72 -10.00 8.35
C GLY A 166 -0.94 -11.49 8.11
N TYR A 167 -0.65 -12.01 6.90
CA TYR A 167 -0.92 -13.40 6.55
C TYR A 167 0.28 -14.07 5.89
N ARG A 168 0.56 -15.31 6.28
CA ARG A 168 1.62 -16.12 5.65
C ARG A 168 1.39 -16.28 4.14
N ALA A 169 0.14 -16.52 3.74
CA ALA A 169 -0.20 -16.71 2.34
C ALA A 169 0.11 -15.47 1.49
N THR A 170 -0.06 -14.27 2.04
CA THR A 170 0.27 -13.02 1.36
C THR A 170 1.78 -12.89 1.14
N VAL A 171 2.58 -13.24 2.13
CA VAL A 171 4.05 -13.20 2.01
C VAL A 171 4.51 -14.12 0.89
N GLU A 172 4.01 -15.34 0.84
CA GLU A 172 4.34 -16.31 -0.21
C GLU A 172 3.84 -15.88 -1.59
N ALA A 173 2.62 -15.36 -1.65
CA ALA A 173 2.05 -14.83 -2.90
C ALA A 173 2.86 -13.65 -3.43
N LEU A 174 3.35 -12.78 -2.57
CA LEU A 174 4.14 -11.61 -2.95
C LEU A 174 5.37 -11.98 -3.77
N ARG A 175 6.10 -13.02 -3.36
CA ARG A 175 7.28 -13.50 -4.10
C ARG A 175 6.92 -13.84 -5.55
N ARG A 176 5.83 -14.57 -5.74
CA ARG A 176 5.36 -14.97 -7.05
C ARG A 176 4.83 -13.79 -7.87
N ILE A 177 4.03 -12.92 -7.25
CA ILE A 177 3.45 -11.75 -7.91
C ILE A 177 4.57 -10.82 -8.42
N VAL A 178 5.56 -10.53 -7.60
CA VAL A 178 6.70 -9.68 -8.00
C VAL A 178 7.46 -10.30 -9.17
N LYS A 179 7.77 -11.59 -9.09
CA LYS A 179 8.50 -12.30 -10.14
C LYS A 179 7.75 -12.25 -11.46
N GLU A 180 6.47 -12.66 -11.46
CA GLU A 180 5.68 -12.75 -12.70
C GLU A 180 5.39 -11.36 -13.30
N LEU A 181 5.09 -10.35 -12.50
CA LEU A 181 4.86 -9.00 -13.01
C LEU A 181 6.14 -8.36 -13.57
N LYS A 182 7.30 -8.61 -12.97
CA LYS A 182 8.58 -8.18 -13.54
C LYS A 182 8.83 -8.85 -14.90
N GLU A 183 8.58 -10.13 -15.00
CA GLU A 183 8.71 -10.88 -16.26
C GLU A 183 7.77 -10.34 -17.36
N GLU A 184 6.60 -9.82 -16.97
CA GLU A 184 5.64 -9.18 -17.87
C GLU A 184 6.00 -7.71 -18.19
N GLY A 185 7.08 -7.18 -17.64
CA GLY A 185 7.56 -5.83 -17.93
C GLY A 185 7.03 -4.73 -17.00
N TYR A 186 6.46 -5.07 -15.84
CA TYR A 186 6.02 -4.08 -14.87
C TYR A 186 7.19 -3.51 -14.07
N THR A 187 7.13 -2.20 -13.81
CA THR A 187 7.92 -1.50 -12.81
C THR A 187 7.03 -1.22 -11.62
N PHE A 188 7.55 -1.45 -10.42
CA PHE A 188 6.81 -1.16 -9.18
C PHE A 188 7.11 0.24 -8.69
N VAL A 189 6.06 0.95 -8.31
CA VAL A 189 6.11 2.34 -7.83
C VAL A 189 5.27 2.48 -6.56
N THR A 190 5.43 3.59 -5.85
CA THR A 190 4.50 3.95 -4.77
C THR A 190 3.24 4.58 -5.34
N VAL A 191 2.17 4.67 -4.53
CA VAL A 191 0.95 5.36 -4.97
C VAL A 191 1.19 6.84 -5.26
N ARG A 192 2.18 7.46 -4.61
CA ARG A 192 2.57 8.85 -4.90
C ARG A 192 2.92 9.05 -6.36
N GLU A 193 3.72 8.15 -6.92
CA GLU A 193 4.16 8.25 -8.30
C GLU A 193 3.00 8.11 -9.30
N LEU A 194 1.96 7.35 -8.95
CA LEU A 194 0.78 7.20 -9.79
C LEU A 194 -0.17 8.39 -9.69
N ILE A 195 -0.24 9.05 -8.54
CA ILE A 195 -1.21 10.11 -8.25
C ILE A 195 -0.67 11.50 -8.61
N GLU A 196 0.62 11.76 -8.39
CA GLU A 196 1.25 13.08 -8.59
C GLU A 196 1.74 13.35 -10.01
N GLU A 197 1.46 12.46 -10.92
CA GLU A 197 1.79 12.69 -12.34
C GLU A 197 0.72 13.45 -13.10
#